data_57224e6144fb7fe292f5d74b4689a7b5
#
_entry.id   57224e6144fb7fe292f5d74b4689a7b5
#
_cell.length_a   1.000
_cell.length_b   1.000
_cell.length_c   1.000
_cell.angle_alpha   90.00
_cell.angle_beta   90.00
_cell.angle_gamma   90.00
#
_symmetry.space_group_name_H-M   'P 1'
#
loop_
_entity.id
_entity.type
_entity.pdbx_description
1 polymer ?
#
loop_
_entity_poly.entity_id
_entity_poly.type
_entity_poly.pdbx_seq_one_letter_code
_entity_poly.pdbx_strand_id
1 'polypeptide(L)'
;MLIGLKVISSQNNRLFIFLIIGILLTNSSMVLASENDQEISYIETEPCEYYGNFTFNSTAANQSVHWQVDLGPRLPGSNASFTLRESIKENLTGWTFEEETHYRENFNLTNLIATYKPANSSSQEIYFVAHYDSRDRAERDDNESLRNTPIDGANDGASATAVLIEMGKIIPQMSLNHSVKLFFTDAEDQGERPGIYGSKAWAENRTDDELSNISAFIVIDMIGDADLHFTHVWPGTSELWLTIQPLAEALGLVEGENDCLGNPGEDIFDIETSYGVIDDHVAAFERGVPAIDIIDIHSGEGAEKWGGYWHTHNDTIDKVSAESLGRIGQLLELGLLSESWILDSTHSIDNQALEDQENSDNSETNSIENSFTLGIISLSITFGLFLVIFILDYRIKKI
;
A
#
# COMPACT_ATOMS: atom_id res chain seq x y z
N MET A 1 -70.78 -35.73 -24.80
CA MET A 1 -70.22 -36.31 -23.58
C MET A 1 -68.84 -35.63 -23.37
N LEU A 2 -68.90 -34.51 -22.61
CA LEU A 2 -67.69 -33.68 -22.33
C LEU A 2 -66.97 -34.25 -21.11
N ILE A 3 -65.74 -34.64 -21.29
CA ILE A 3 -64.87 -35.01 -20.16
C ILE A 3 -64.13 -33.76 -19.71
N GLY A 4 -64.48 -33.29 -18.52
CA GLY A 4 -63.80 -32.16 -17.89
C GLY A 4 -62.48 -32.56 -17.26
N LEU A 5 -61.38 -31.98 -17.73
CA LEU A 5 -60.08 -32.06 -17.07
C LEU A 5 -60.01 -31.02 -15.96
N LYS A 6 -60.00 -31.54 -14.71
CA LYS A 6 -59.80 -30.76 -13.51
C LYS A 6 -58.32 -30.34 -13.43
N VAL A 7 -58.06 -29.05 -13.54
CA VAL A 7 -56.74 -28.46 -13.28
C VAL A 7 -56.47 -28.61 -11.80
N ILE A 8 -55.53 -29.47 -11.42
CA ILE A 8 -55.02 -29.59 -10.06
C ILE A 8 -54.09 -28.40 -9.77
N SER A 9 -54.45 -27.70 -8.73
CA SER A 9 -53.88 -26.45 -8.21
C SER A 9 -52.34 -26.38 -8.24
N SER A 10 -51.84 -25.28 -8.78
CA SER A 10 -50.44 -24.97 -9.04
C SER A 10 -49.57 -24.68 -7.80
N GLN A 11 -50.09 -24.81 -6.56
CA GLN A 11 -49.29 -24.46 -5.37
C GLN A 11 -48.25 -25.51 -4.95
N ASN A 12 -48.57 -26.79 -5.11
CA ASN A 12 -47.64 -27.86 -4.69
C ASN A 12 -46.41 -27.97 -5.62
N ASN A 13 -46.58 -27.66 -6.89
CA ASN A 13 -45.44 -27.69 -7.83
C ASN A 13 -44.47 -26.51 -7.62
N ARG A 14 -44.94 -25.35 -7.16
CA ARG A 14 -44.10 -24.21 -6.81
C ARG A 14 -43.27 -24.48 -5.56
N LEU A 15 -43.85 -25.12 -4.55
CA LEU A 15 -43.16 -25.48 -3.32
C LEU A 15 -42.05 -26.51 -3.58
N PHE A 16 -42.31 -27.50 -4.46
CA PHE A 16 -41.33 -28.53 -4.82
C PHE A 16 -40.16 -27.94 -5.64
N ILE A 17 -40.41 -26.98 -6.53
CA ILE A 17 -39.35 -26.27 -7.31
C ILE A 17 -38.51 -25.40 -6.39
N PHE A 18 -39.10 -24.69 -5.43
CA PHE A 18 -38.34 -23.90 -4.44
C PHE A 18 -37.51 -24.79 -3.51
N LEU A 19 -37.97 -25.98 -3.15
CA LEU A 19 -37.21 -26.92 -2.33
C LEU A 19 -35.99 -27.49 -3.09
N ILE A 20 -36.13 -27.81 -4.37
CA ILE A 20 -35.02 -28.28 -5.21
C ILE A 20 -34.02 -27.16 -5.48
N ILE A 21 -34.46 -25.94 -5.71
CA ILE A 21 -33.58 -24.77 -5.88
C ILE A 21 -32.87 -24.44 -4.55
N GLY A 22 -33.53 -24.53 -3.41
CA GLY A 22 -32.93 -24.37 -2.10
C GLY A 22 -31.85 -25.39 -1.80
N ILE A 23 -32.05 -26.67 -2.16
CA ILE A 23 -31.06 -27.74 -1.98
C ILE A 23 -29.88 -27.58 -2.94
N LEU A 24 -30.10 -27.10 -4.17
CA LEU A 24 -29.02 -26.80 -5.13
C LEU A 24 -28.20 -25.60 -4.73
N LEU A 25 -28.80 -24.56 -4.12
CA LEU A 25 -28.09 -23.39 -3.62
C LEU A 25 -27.27 -23.68 -2.34
N THR A 26 -27.75 -24.58 -1.47
CA THR A 26 -27.00 -24.98 -0.27
C THR A 26 -25.82 -25.88 -0.56
N ASN A 27 -25.86 -26.66 -1.66
CA ASN A 27 -24.72 -27.45 -2.10
C ASN A 27 -23.71 -26.66 -2.96
N SER A 28 -24.09 -25.50 -3.51
CA SER A 28 -23.16 -24.62 -4.26
C SER A 28 -22.34 -23.70 -3.34
N SER A 29 -22.66 -23.62 -2.05
CA SER A 29 -21.97 -22.78 -1.08
C SER A 29 -20.79 -23.47 -0.38
N MET A 30 -20.46 -24.71 -0.75
CA MET A 30 -19.39 -25.47 -0.12
C MET A 30 -18.19 -25.76 -1.04
N VAL A 31 -18.06 -25.03 -2.15
CA VAL A 31 -16.85 -25.08 -2.98
C VAL A 31 -16.47 -23.64 -3.34
N LEU A 32 -16.25 -22.84 -2.34
CA LEU A 32 -15.54 -21.57 -2.40
C LEU A 32 -14.66 -21.48 -1.18
N ALA A 33 -13.42 -21.25 -1.46
CA ALA A 33 -12.32 -20.99 -0.56
C ALA A 33 -11.57 -22.25 -0.09
N SER A 34 -10.60 -22.59 -0.87
CA SER A 34 -9.24 -22.72 -0.41
C SER A 34 -8.40 -21.92 -1.42
N GLU A 35 -8.55 -20.62 -1.45
CA GLU A 35 -7.39 -19.78 -1.66
C GLU A 35 -6.60 -19.92 -0.37
N ASN A 36 -5.37 -20.41 -0.48
CA ASN A 36 -4.38 -20.30 0.55
C ASN A 36 -4.04 -18.80 0.66
N ASP A 37 -4.90 -18.04 1.32
CA ASP A 37 -4.49 -16.77 1.90
C ASP A 37 -3.54 -17.15 3.04
N GLN A 38 -2.23 -17.20 2.76
CA GLN A 38 -1.24 -17.24 3.81
C GLN A 38 -1.48 -16.00 4.65
N GLU A 39 -1.91 -16.21 5.89
CA GLU A 39 -2.11 -15.13 6.84
C GLU A 39 -0.76 -14.44 7.07
N ILE A 40 -0.64 -13.19 6.64
CA ILE A 40 0.57 -12.39 6.85
C ILE A 40 0.67 -12.12 8.35
N SER A 41 1.79 -12.48 8.95
CA SER A 41 2.06 -12.23 10.35
C SER A 41 3.43 -11.57 10.52
N TYR A 42 3.49 -10.55 11.34
CA TYR A 42 4.72 -9.87 11.72
C TYR A 42 5.20 -10.33 13.09
N ILE A 43 6.51 -10.21 13.33
CA ILE A 43 7.08 -10.49 14.64
C ILE A 43 6.47 -9.51 15.65
N GLU A 44 5.91 -10.04 16.74
CA GLU A 44 5.42 -9.22 17.84
C GLU A 44 6.61 -8.61 18.58
N THR A 45 6.61 -7.29 18.73
CA THR A 45 7.74 -6.53 19.26
C THR A 45 7.31 -5.59 20.39
N GLU A 46 8.28 -5.20 21.22
CA GLU A 46 8.09 -4.24 22.30
C GLU A 46 8.85 -2.93 21.98
N PRO A 47 8.24 -1.98 21.24
CA PRO A 47 8.94 -0.78 20.76
C PRO A 47 9.62 0.03 21.88
N CYS A 48 9.05 0.02 23.09
CA CYS A 48 9.59 0.79 24.23
C CYS A 48 10.98 0.32 24.69
N GLU A 49 11.42 -0.91 24.33
CA GLU A 49 12.79 -1.36 24.63
C GLU A 49 13.84 -0.60 23.82
N TYR A 50 13.46 0.00 22.70
CA TYR A 50 14.31 0.73 21.78
C TYR A 50 14.15 2.24 21.89
N TYR A 51 13.15 2.70 22.63
CA TYR A 51 12.84 4.11 22.79
C TYR A 51 14.02 4.91 23.36
N GLY A 52 14.26 6.09 22.78
CA GLY A 52 15.31 7.03 23.24
C GLY A 52 16.70 6.79 22.63
N ASN A 53 16.88 5.78 21.77
CA ASN A 53 18.13 5.53 21.05
C ASN A 53 18.15 6.18 19.66
N PHE A 54 17.32 7.18 19.41
CA PHE A 54 17.16 7.82 18.12
C PHE A 54 18.37 8.65 17.71
N THR A 55 18.73 8.51 16.45
CA THR A 55 19.83 9.24 15.80
C THR A 55 19.36 10.08 14.62
N PHE A 56 18.08 9.98 14.24
CA PHE A 56 17.48 10.76 13.17
C PHE A 56 17.63 12.27 13.40
N ASN A 57 18.10 12.99 12.39
CA ASN A 57 18.36 14.42 12.48
C ASN A 57 17.31 15.25 11.73
N SER A 58 16.25 15.65 12.44
CA SER A 58 15.14 16.42 11.88
C SER A 58 15.57 17.77 11.28
N THR A 59 16.57 18.41 11.87
CA THR A 59 17.11 19.68 11.33
C THR A 59 17.80 19.47 9.99
N ALA A 60 18.56 18.38 9.84
CA ALA A 60 19.21 18.07 8.56
C ALA A 60 18.16 17.67 7.50
N ALA A 61 17.12 16.93 7.88
CA ALA A 61 16.00 16.64 7.00
C ALA A 61 15.31 17.92 6.49
N ASN A 62 15.00 18.84 7.40
CA ASN A 62 14.40 20.14 7.02
C ASN A 62 15.32 20.96 6.11
N GLN A 63 16.64 20.98 6.35
CA GLN A 63 17.60 21.61 5.44
C GLN A 63 17.61 20.96 4.06
N SER A 64 17.38 19.64 3.99
CA SER A 64 17.25 18.94 2.72
C SER A 64 16.00 19.37 1.95
N VAL A 65 14.86 19.62 2.62
CA VAL A 65 13.66 20.19 1.97
C VAL A 65 13.98 21.55 1.33
N HIS A 66 14.60 22.47 2.10
CA HIS A 66 15.01 23.78 1.58
C HIS A 66 15.87 23.64 0.32
N TRP A 67 16.88 22.78 0.37
CA TRP A 67 17.77 22.58 -0.76
C TRP A 67 17.05 22.00 -1.98
N GLN A 68 16.12 21.04 -1.78
CA GLN A 68 15.32 20.47 -2.88
C GLN A 68 14.45 21.52 -3.56
N VAL A 69 13.81 22.39 -2.78
CA VAL A 69 13.00 23.51 -3.31
C VAL A 69 13.87 24.53 -4.06
N ASP A 70 15.08 24.80 -3.57
CA ASP A 70 16.03 25.70 -4.26
C ASP A 70 16.48 25.19 -5.65
N LEU A 71 16.34 23.88 -5.94
CA LEU A 71 16.56 23.33 -7.29
C LEU A 71 15.44 23.74 -8.26
N GLY A 72 14.30 24.20 -7.75
CA GLY A 72 13.07 24.42 -8.50
C GLY A 72 12.25 23.12 -8.69
N PRO A 73 11.15 23.20 -9.43
CA PRO A 73 10.25 22.06 -9.68
C PRO A 73 11.00 20.84 -10.24
N ARG A 74 10.86 19.73 -9.57
CA ARG A 74 11.57 18.47 -9.86
C ARG A 74 10.79 17.61 -10.84
N LEU A 75 10.45 18.18 -11.98
CA LEU A 75 9.67 17.48 -13.00
C LEU A 75 10.44 16.31 -13.61
N PRO A 76 9.76 15.22 -14.00
CA PRO A 76 10.39 14.08 -14.66
C PRO A 76 11.27 14.49 -15.84
N GLY A 77 12.53 14.01 -15.85
CA GLY A 77 13.51 14.31 -16.89
C GLY A 77 14.09 15.73 -16.85
N SER A 78 13.79 16.55 -15.86
CA SER A 78 14.37 17.89 -15.67
C SER A 78 15.80 17.85 -15.11
N ASN A 79 16.51 18.97 -15.22
CA ASN A 79 17.82 19.12 -14.56
C ASN A 79 17.70 19.07 -13.03
N ALA A 80 16.62 19.60 -12.45
CA ALA A 80 16.38 19.55 -11.01
C ALA A 80 16.23 18.09 -10.53
N SER A 81 15.41 17.29 -11.22
CA SER A 81 15.25 15.85 -11.00
C SER A 81 16.60 15.10 -11.09
N PHE A 82 17.39 15.35 -12.13
CA PHE A 82 18.72 14.75 -12.29
C PHE A 82 19.67 15.15 -11.14
N THR A 83 19.72 16.46 -10.81
CA THR A 83 20.62 16.97 -9.76
C THR A 83 20.26 16.38 -8.39
N LEU A 84 18.96 16.24 -8.10
CA LEU A 84 18.51 15.62 -6.85
C LEU A 84 18.97 14.17 -6.76
N ARG A 85 18.77 13.34 -7.79
CA ARG A 85 19.22 11.94 -7.78
C ARG A 85 20.74 11.82 -7.60
N GLU A 86 21.54 12.63 -8.29
CA GLU A 86 22.99 12.63 -8.11
C GLU A 86 23.37 13.00 -6.67
N SER A 87 22.72 14.01 -6.09
CA SER A 87 22.98 14.39 -4.71
C SER A 87 22.56 13.31 -3.70
N ILE A 88 21.46 12.59 -3.94
CA ILE A 88 21.09 11.44 -3.10
C ILE A 88 22.21 10.40 -3.11
N LYS A 89 22.72 10.04 -4.29
CA LYS A 89 23.84 9.08 -4.44
C LYS A 89 25.11 9.55 -3.73
N GLU A 90 25.42 10.84 -3.80
CA GLU A 90 26.60 11.41 -3.12
C GLU A 90 26.46 11.43 -1.60
N ASN A 91 25.25 11.62 -1.07
CA ASN A 91 24.99 11.69 0.36
C ASN A 91 24.91 10.32 1.04
N LEU A 92 24.54 9.26 0.31
CA LEU A 92 24.31 7.93 0.88
C LEU A 92 25.53 7.02 0.70
N THR A 93 26.49 7.13 1.63
CA THR A 93 27.68 6.30 1.65
C THR A 93 27.41 4.87 2.11
N GLY A 94 27.94 3.88 1.40
CA GLY A 94 27.77 2.46 1.75
C GLY A 94 26.54 1.81 1.12
N TRP A 95 25.77 2.56 0.32
CA TRP A 95 24.64 2.07 -0.44
C TRP A 95 25.04 1.68 -1.86
N THR A 96 24.32 0.75 -2.45
CA THR A 96 24.36 0.48 -3.89
C THR A 96 23.13 1.10 -4.55
N PHE A 97 23.30 1.57 -5.80
CA PHE A 97 22.24 2.32 -6.49
C PHE A 97 21.86 1.66 -7.80
N GLU A 98 20.55 1.68 -8.08
CA GLU A 98 19.96 1.31 -9.35
C GLU A 98 19.10 2.48 -9.84
N GLU A 99 19.27 2.88 -11.11
CA GLU A 99 18.36 3.80 -11.79
C GLU A 99 17.54 3.06 -12.84
N GLU A 100 16.24 3.19 -12.76
CA GLU A 100 15.30 2.60 -13.72
C GLU A 100 14.64 3.69 -14.54
N THR A 101 15.06 3.84 -15.79
CA THR A 101 14.48 4.85 -16.68
C THR A 101 13.38 4.24 -17.54
N HIS A 102 12.20 4.86 -17.52
CA HIS A 102 11.02 4.45 -18.25
C HIS A 102 10.43 5.61 -19.05
N TYR A 103 9.65 5.27 -20.08
CA TYR A 103 8.83 6.23 -20.79
C TYR A 103 7.35 5.86 -20.60
N ARG A 104 6.60 6.72 -19.93
CA ARG A 104 5.18 6.54 -19.64
C ARG A 104 4.44 7.86 -19.87
N GLU A 105 3.26 7.81 -20.49
CA GLU A 105 2.36 8.97 -20.68
C GLU A 105 3.06 10.27 -21.10
N ASN A 106 4.08 10.17 -21.97
CA ASN A 106 4.94 11.25 -22.44
C ASN A 106 5.97 11.78 -21.41
N PHE A 107 6.16 11.13 -20.29
CA PHE A 107 7.23 11.43 -19.33
C PHE A 107 8.42 10.51 -19.54
N ASN A 108 9.63 11.07 -19.52
CA ASN A 108 10.85 10.32 -19.27
C ASN A 108 11.08 10.36 -17.77
N LEU A 109 10.70 9.31 -17.08
CA LEU A 109 10.86 9.19 -15.64
C LEU A 109 12.06 8.31 -15.30
N THR A 110 12.68 8.55 -14.15
CA THR A 110 13.81 7.76 -13.67
C THR A 110 13.68 7.50 -12.17
N ASN A 111 13.26 6.32 -11.79
CA ASN A 111 13.29 5.86 -10.41
C ASN A 111 14.73 5.69 -9.93
N LEU A 112 14.98 5.95 -8.65
CA LEU A 112 16.24 5.67 -7.99
C LEU A 112 16.01 4.73 -6.81
N ILE A 113 16.68 3.58 -6.79
CA ILE A 113 16.64 2.62 -5.69
C ILE A 113 18.02 2.56 -5.06
N ALA A 114 18.10 2.93 -3.78
CA ALA A 114 19.28 2.74 -2.96
C ALA A 114 19.09 1.50 -2.10
N THR A 115 20.06 0.58 -2.11
CA THR A 115 20.01 -0.68 -1.35
C THR A 115 21.15 -0.72 -0.34
N TYR A 116 20.79 -0.91 0.94
CA TYR A 116 21.70 -1.29 2.01
C TYR A 116 21.49 -2.76 2.36
N LYS A 117 22.56 -3.54 2.26
CA LYS A 117 22.55 -4.98 2.54
C LYS A 117 23.61 -5.34 3.56
N PRO A 118 23.24 -5.64 4.82
CA PRO A 118 24.18 -6.15 5.83
C PRO A 118 24.82 -7.47 5.40
N ALA A 119 26.04 -7.74 5.86
CA ALA A 119 26.83 -8.91 5.42
C ALA A 119 26.16 -10.27 5.69
N ASN A 120 25.35 -10.36 6.74
CA ASN A 120 24.64 -11.59 7.15
C ASN A 120 23.12 -11.40 7.16
N SER A 121 22.59 -10.56 6.26
CA SER A 121 21.15 -10.31 6.20
C SER A 121 20.37 -11.54 5.77
N SER A 122 19.14 -11.66 6.29
CA SER A 122 18.12 -12.57 5.77
C SER A 122 17.76 -12.22 4.31
N SER A 123 16.87 -12.99 3.71
CA SER A 123 16.30 -12.65 2.39
C SER A 123 15.25 -11.56 2.46
N GLN A 124 14.72 -11.23 3.64
CA GLN A 124 13.68 -10.23 3.78
C GLN A 124 14.20 -8.81 3.47
N GLU A 125 13.37 -8.05 2.78
CA GLU A 125 13.66 -6.69 2.35
C GLU A 125 12.55 -5.75 2.84
N ILE A 126 12.94 -4.61 3.43
CA ILE A 126 12.03 -3.52 3.77
C ILE A 126 12.26 -2.39 2.77
N TYR A 127 11.19 -1.91 2.15
CA TYR A 127 11.20 -0.74 1.30
C TYR A 127 10.61 0.45 2.03
N PHE A 128 11.36 1.55 2.11
CA PHE A 128 10.82 2.88 2.36
C PHE A 128 10.76 3.63 1.05
N VAL A 129 9.62 4.21 0.77
CA VAL A 129 9.30 4.77 -0.54
C VAL A 129 8.83 6.21 -0.39
N ALA A 130 9.30 7.08 -1.26
CA ALA A 130 8.83 8.45 -1.38
C ALA A 130 8.99 8.92 -2.82
N HIS A 131 8.04 9.67 -3.34
CA HIS A 131 8.24 10.32 -4.62
C HIS A 131 9.14 11.55 -4.46
N TYR A 132 9.96 11.82 -5.46
CA TYR A 132 10.89 12.95 -5.43
C TYR A 132 10.54 14.03 -6.47
N ASP A 133 9.65 13.73 -7.38
CA ASP A 133 9.12 14.72 -8.32
C ASP A 133 8.21 15.72 -7.62
N SER A 134 7.86 16.78 -8.28
CA SER A 134 6.85 17.74 -7.85
C SER A 134 5.83 17.94 -8.95
N ARG A 135 4.63 18.34 -8.59
CA ARG A 135 3.51 18.54 -9.51
C ARG A 135 3.83 19.52 -10.62
N ASP A 136 3.49 19.17 -11.87
CA ASP A 136 3.69 20.01 -13.05
C ASP A 136 2.71 21.20 -13.16
N ARG A 137 1.74 21.27 -12.26
CA ARG A 137 0.66 22.28 -12.25
C ARG A 137 0.13 22.53 -10.85
N ALA A 138 -0.48 23.68 -10.63
CA ALA A 138 -1.15 24.08 -9.39
C ALA A 138 -2.66 24.12 -9.58
N GLU A 139 -3.30 23.03 -9.96
CA GLU A 139 -4.70 23.01 -10.39
C GLU A 139 -5.69 23.45 -9.31
N ARG A 140 -5.25 23.47 -8.05
CA ARG A 140 -6.04 23.90 -6.90
C ARG A 140 -5.75 25.33 -6.46
N ASP A 141 -4.81 26.02 -7.14
CA ASP A 141 -4.48 27.40 -6.81
C ASP A 141 -5.69 28.34 -6.99
N ASP A 142 -5.90 29.23 -6.04
CA ASP A 142 -6.97 30.22 -6.08
C ASP A 142 -6.80 31.17 -7.28
N ASN A 143 -5.56 31.46 -7.68
CA ASN A 143 -5.25 32.24 -8.86
C ASN A 143 -5.25 31.35 -10.12
N GLU A 144 -6.34 31.38 -10.86
CA GLU A 144 -6.52 30.60 -12.09
C GLU A 144 -5.39 30.77 -13.13
N SER A 145 -4.71 31.94 -13.15
CA SER A 145 -3.61 32.17 -14.08
C SER A 145 -2.35 31.37 -13.76
N LEU A 146 -2.23 30.83 -12.53
CA LEU A 146 -1.11 30.02 -12.05
C LEU A 146 -1.37 28.52 -12.17
N ARG A 147 -2.61 28.08 -12.36
CA ARG A 147 -3.01 26.66 -12.32
C ARG A 147 -2.29 25.75 -13.29
N ASN A 148 -1.72 26.29 -14.36
CA ASN A 148 -0.96 25.51 -15.35
C ASN A 148 0.55 25.70 -15.22
N THR A 149 1.03 26.08 -14.04
CA THR A 149 2.47 26.25 -13.76
C THR A 149 2.89 25.31 -12.64
N PRO A 150 4.13 24.74 -12.70
CA PRO A 150 4.63 23.80 -11.71
C PRO A 150 4.73 24.42 -10.32
N ILE A 151 4.61 23.58 -9.28
CA ILE A 151 4.78 23.98 -7.88
C ILE A 151 6.14 23.57 -7.33
N ASP A 152 6.52 24.13 -6.19
CA ASP A 152 7.75 23.79 -5.50
C ASP A 152 7.68 22.43 -4.83
N GLY A 153 6.50 22.00 -4.36
CA GLY A 153 6.29 20.68 -3.74
C GLY A 153 7.17 20.50 -2.52
N ALA A 154 7.08 21.43 -1.54
CA ALA A 154 7.90 21.39 -0.35
C ALA A 154 7.44 20.29 0.62
N ASN A 155 6.13 20.14 0.79
CA ASN A 155 5.53 19.04 1.52
C ASN A 155 5.34 17.83 0.61
N ASP A 156 4.81 18.07 -0.57
CA ASP A 156 4.45 17.11 -1.62
C ASP A 156 5.58 17.02 -2.67
N GLY A 157 6.46 16.16 -2.55
CA GLY A 157 7.19 15.03 -2.16
C GLY A 157 8.56 15.38 -1.56
N ALA A 158 8.98 16.70 -1.38
CA ALA A 158 10.31 16.97 -0.85
C ALA A 158 10.43 16.62 0.64
N SER A 159 9.34 16.68 1.42
CA SER A 159 9.33 16.32 2.83
C SER A 159 9.71 14.86 3.06
N ALA A 160 9.03 13.96 2.38
CA ALA A 160 9.25 12.52 2.45
C ALA A 160 10.62 12.11 1.89
N THR A 161 11.00 12.64 0.72
CA THR A 161 12.33 12.46 0.15
C THR A 161 13.43 12.90 1.12
N ALA A 162 13.27 14.00 1.84
CA ALA A 162 14.25 14.48 2.83
C ALA A 162 14.38 13.52 4.02
N VAL A 163 13.28 12.95 4.50
CA VAL A 163 13.30 11.94 5.57
C VAL A 163 14.04 10.69 5.10
N LEU A 164 13.77 10.19 3.90
CA LEU A 164 14.51 9.02 3.37
C LEU A 164 16.01 9.28 3.21
N ILE A 165 16.41 10.48 2.77
CA ILE A 165 17.84 10.84 2.67
C ILE A 165 18.50 10.79 4.06
N GLU A 166 17.84 11.30 5.10
CA GLU A 166 18.39 11.28 6.45
C GLU A 166 18.41 9.88 7.06
N MET A 167 17.33 9.08 6.84
CA MET A 167 17.31 7.66 7.19
C MET A 167 18.47 6.91 6.53
N GLY A 168 18.75 7.19 5.27
CA GLY A 168 19.85 6.56 4.55
C GLY A 168 21.25 6.83 5.14
N LYS A 169 21.43 7.89 5.91
CA LYS A 169 22.69 8.17 6.62
C LYS A 169 22.83 7.39 7.91
N ILE A 170 21.72 7.06 8.59
CA ILE A 170 21.73 6.39 9.89
C ILE A 170 21.61 4.87 9.77
N ILE A 171 20.85 4.36 8.79
CA ILE A 171 20.63 2.91 8.58
C ILE A 171 21.94 2.10 8.54
N PRO A 172 23.03 2.51 7.88
CA PRO A 172 24.29 1.76 7.89
C PRO A 172 24.96 1.64 9.27
N GLN A 173 24.51 2.42 10.25
CA GLN A 173 25.01 2.38 11.63
C GLN A 173 24.17 1.47 12.52
N MET A 174 23.02 1.00 12.04
CA MET A 174 22.14 0.06 12.74
C MET A 174 22.62 -1.37 12.54
N SER A 175 22.42 -2.21 13.55
CA SER A 175 22.78 -3.63 13.51
C SER A 175 21.64 -4.46 12.92
N LEU A 176 21.25 -4.19 11.67
CA LEU A 176 20.16 -4.88 11.01
C LEU A 176 20.55 -6.27 10.51
N ASN A 177 19.58 -7.18 10.47
CA ASN A 177 19.71 -8.55 9.94
C ASN A 177 18.95 -8.78 8.63
N HIS A 178 18.38 -7.72 8.05
CA HIS A 178 17.62 -7.68 6.80
C HIS A 178 18.12 -6.54 5.90
N SER A 179 17.75 -6.59 4.63
CA SER A 179 18.08 -5.52 3.69
C SER A 179 17.07 -4.37 3.77
N VAL A 180 17.55 -3.15 3.58
CA VAL A 180 16.67 -1.96 3.47
C VAL A 180 16.88 -1.33 2.10
N LYS A 181 15.78 -0.97 1.46
CA LYS A 181 15.78 -0.21 0.22
C LYS A 181 15.08 1.13 0.41
N LEU A 182 15.73 2.19 -0.03
CA LEU A 182 15.12 3.51 -0.17
C LEU A 182 14.77 3.69 -1.63
N PHE A 183 13.49 3.74 -1.90
CA PHE A 183 12.97 3.84 -3.24
C PHE A 183 12.41 5.24 -3.48
N PHE A 184 13.14 6.01 -4.27
CA PHE A 184 12.75 7.35 -4.71
C PHE A 184 12.04 7.21 -6.06
N THR A 185 10.72 7.33 -6.05
CA THR A 185 9.87 7.21 -7.25
C THR A 185 9.83 8.52 -8.02
N ASP A 186 9.70 8.42 -9.33
CA ASP A 186 9.56 9.58 -10.25
C ASP A 186 8.17 9.55 -10.91
N ALA A 187 7.63 10.72 -11.19
CA ALA A 187 6.34 10.88 -11.84
C ALA A 187 5.16 10.22 -11.10
N GLU A 188 5.18 10.24 -9.78
CA GLU A 188 4.02 9.93 -8.97
C GLU A 188 2.92 10.95 -9.27
N ASP A 189 3.26 12.24 -9.10
CA ASP A 189 2.32 13.34 -9.08
C ASP A 189 2.21 14.06 -10.44
N GLN A 190 2.13 13.28 -11.53
CA GLN A 190 2.06 13.81 -12.89
C GLN A 190 0.74 13.48 -13.59
N GLY A 191 0.40 14.29 -14.60
CA GLY A 191 -0.78 14.05 -15.44
C GLY A 191 -2.07 14.68 -14.91
N GLU A 192 -3.21 14.31 -15.52
CA GLU A 192 -4.54 14.81 -15.13
C GLU A 192 -5.01 14.26 -13.78
N ARG A 193 -4.53 13.07 -13.43
CA ARG A 193 -4.72 12.43 -12.11
C ARG A 193 -3.39 11.85 -11.72
N PRO A 194 -3.04 11.86 -10.43
CA PRO A 194 -1.85 11.19 -9.97
C PRO A 194 -1.74 9.82 -10.61
N GLY A 195 -0.67 9.61 -11.37
CA GLY A 195 -0.54 8.44 -12.22
C GLY A 195 0.26 7.33 -11.58
N ILE A 196 1.01 7.65 -10.51
CA ILE A 196 1.95 6.73 -9.85
C ILE A 196 2.82 5.98 -10.87
N TYR A 197 3.29 6.70 -11.91
CA TYR A 197 3.92 6.08 -13.08
C TYR A 197 5.24 5.39 -12.75
N GLY A 198 5.99 5.92 -11.79
CA GLY A 198 7.26 5.35 -11.34
C GLY A 198 7.08 4.01 -10.65
N SER A 199 6.23 3.94 -9.65
CA SER A 199 5.96 2.70 -8.91
C SER A 199 5.26 1.65 -9.77
N LYS A 200 4.33 2.04 -10.66
CA LYS A 200 3.74 1.12 -11.65
C LYS A 200 4.80 0.52 -12.58
N ALA A 201 5.70 1.35 -13.10
CA ALA A 201 6.77 0.87 -13.98
C ALA A 201 7.70 -0.09 -13.23
N TRP A 202 8.02 0.20 -11.97
CA TRP A 202 8.79 -0.69 -11.10
C TRP A 202 8.06 -2.02 -10.89
N ALA A 203 6.79 -2.00 -10.50
CA ALA A 203 5.99 -3.19 -10.21
C ALA A 203 5.81 -4.10 -11.43
N GLU A 204 5.63 -3.53 -12.62
CA GLU A 204 5.52 -4.25 -13.89
C GLU A 204 6.81 -4.99 -14.28
N ASN A 205 7.97 -4.50 -13.83
CA ASN A 205 9.28 -5.06 -14.19
C ASN A 205 9.86 -6.00 -13.11
N ARG A 206 9.15 -6.28 -12.04
CA ARG A 206 9.55 -7.24 -10.99
C ARG A 206 8.98 -8.62 -11.24
N THR A 207 9.80 -9.62 -10.97
CA THR A 207 9.36 -11.03 -10.91
C THR A 207 8.69 -11.32 -9.57
N ASP A 208 7.85 -12.35 -9.54
CA ASP A 208 7.20 -12.76 -8.29
C ASP A 208 8.23 -13.21 -7.22
N ASP A 209 9.34 -13.82 -7.63
CA ASP A 209 10.45 -14.18 -6.74
C ASP A 209 11.11 -12.97 -6.08
N GLU A 210 11.28 -11.86 -6.81
CA GLU A 210 11.81 -10.61 -6.25
C GLU A 210 10.81 -9.99 -5.27
N LEU A 211 9.53 -9.99 -5.62
CA LEU A 211 8.46 -9.41 -4.79
C LEU A 211 8.24 -10.22 -3.51
N SER A 212 8.39 -11.54 -3.53
CA SER A 212 8.16 -12.42 -2.38
C SER A 212 9.17 -12.21 -1.23
N ASN A 213 10.29 -11.55 -1.48
CA ASN A 213 11.26 -11.20 -0.45
C ASN A 213 10.91 -9.90 0.30
N ILE A 214 9.95 -9.11 -0.19
CA ILE A 214 9.57 -7.84 0.40
C ILE A 214 8.63 -8.10 1.58
N SER A 215 9.10 -7.85 2.80
CA SER A 215 8.30 -7.99 4.02
C SER A 215 7.44 -6.77 4.30
N ALA A 216 7.88 -5.58 3.88
CA ALA A 216 7.15 -4.34 4.04
C ALA A 216 7.53 -3.33 2.94
N PHE A 217 6.52 -2.72 2.32
CA PHE A 217 6.64 -1.61 1.39
C PHE A 217 5.88 -0.42 1.97
N ILE A 218 6.62 0.50 2.58
CA ILE A 218 6.07 1.61 3.35
C ILE A 218 6.32 2.90 2.57
N VAL A 219 5.26 3.44 2.01
CA VAL A 219 5.26 4.77 1.40
C VAL A 219 5.10 5.80 2.50
N ILE A 220 5.81 6.90 2.40
CA ILE A 220 5.61 8.11 3.18
C ILE A 220 5.41 9.27 2.20
N ASP A 221 4.37 10.05 2.41
CA ASP A 221 4.07 11.22 1.59
C ASP A 221 3.45 12.35 2.41
N MET A 222 3.70 13.62 1.99
CA MET A 222 3.15 14.82 2.62
C MET A 222 3.31 14.87 4.15
N ILE A 223 4.48 14.44 4.66
CA ILE A 223 4.75 14.24 6.09
C ILE A 223 5.37 15.46 6.79
N GLY A 224 5.41 16.60 6.13
CA GLY A 224 6.09 17.79 6.62
C GLY A 224 5.19 18.85 7.22
N ASP A 225 3.86 18.75 7.12
CA ASP A 225 2.95 19.73 7.69
C ASP A 225 3.21 19.95 9.18
N ALA A 226 3.10 21.20 9.62
CA ALA A 226 3.23 21.53 11.05
C ALA A 226 2.06 21.03 11.90
N ASP A 227 0.92 20.73 11.29
CA ASP A 227 -0.31 20.20 11.90
C ASP A 227 -0.60 18.78 11.38
N LEU A 228 0.31 17.84 11.63
CA LEU A 228 0.23 16.47 11.15
C LEU A 228 -1.04 15.75 11.61
N HIS A 229 -1.70 15.06 10.66
CA HIS A 229 -2.83 14.20 10.96
C HIS A 229 -2.90 13.00 10.00
N PHE A 230 -2.52 11.82 10.48
CA PHE A 230 -2.53 10.58 9.72
C PHE A 230 -3.74 9.72 10.05
N THR A 231 -4.26 9.03 9.05
CA THR A 231 -5.34 8.07 9.20
C THR A 231 -4.97 6.76 8.50
N HIS A 232 -5.69 5.69 8.78
CA HIS A 232 -5.52 4.44 8.05
C HIS A 232 -5.87 4.63 6.56
N VAL A 233 -4.93 4.30 5.68
CA VAL A 233 -5.10 4.37 4.23
C VAL A 233 -5.50 3.01 3.65
N TRP A 234 -6.48 3.00 2.72
CA TRP A 234 -6.83 1.84 1.91
C TRP A 234 -6.87 2.22 0.40
N PRO A 235 -6.59 1.26 -0.55
CA PRO A 235 -6.16 -0.10 -0.32
C PRO A 235 -4.79 -0.16 0.35
N GLY A 236 -4.51 -1.26 1.06
CA GLY A 236 -3.24 -1.47 1.74
C GLY A 236 -3.33 -2.74 2.60
N THR A 237 -2.20 -3.21 3.08
CA THR A 237 -2.10 -4.43 3.89
C THR A 237 -2.43 -4.12 5.34
N SER A 238 -3.58 -4.61 5.82
CA SER A 238 -4.07 -4.34 7.18
C SER A 238 -3.09 -4.81 8.25
N GLU A 239 -2.48 -5.98 8.08
CA GLU A 239 -1.52 -6.56 9.02
C GLU A 239 -0.26 -5.69 9.14
N LEU A 240 0.21 -5.11 8.03
CA LEU A 240 1.33 -4.17 8.06
C LEU A 240 0.92 -2.84 8.72
N TRP A 241 -0.31 -2.35 8.47
CA TRP A 241 -0.82 -1.17 9.15
C TRP A 241 -0.90 -1.36 10.66
N LEU A 242 -1.30 -2.54 11.14
CA LEU A 242 -1.35 -2.85 12.57
C LEU A 242 0.01 -2.76 13.27
N THR A 243 1.12 -2.82 12.55
CA THR A 243 2.46 -2.62 13.13
C THR A 243 2.77 -1.13 13.40
N ILE A 244 2.08 -0.21 12.74
CA ILE A 244 2.29 1.24 12.90
C ILE A 244 1.74 1.74 14.23
N GLN A 245 0.58 1.22 14.67
CA GLN A 245 -0.07 1.67 15.88
C GLN A 245 0.85 1.58 17.13
N PRO A 246 1.46 0.43 17.49
CA PRO A 246 2.32 0.35 18.67
C PRO A 246 3.57 1.23 18.56
N LEU A 247 4.07 1.50 17.35
CA LEU A 247 5.17 2.43 17.13
C LEU A 247 4.74 3.88 17.40
N ALA A 248 3.57 4.27 16.89
CA ALA A 248 3.00 5.59 17.09
C ALA A 248 2.66 5.84 18.58
N GLU A 249 2.05 4.87 19.26
CA GLU A 249 1.79 4.90 20.70
C GLU A 249 3.09 5.08 21.49
N ALA A 250 4.13 4.29 21.21
CA ALA A 250 5.43 4.36 21.87
C ALA A 250 6.07 5.75 21.75
N LEU A 251 5.82 6.46 20.66
CA LEU A 251 6.30 7.80 20.39
C LEU A 251 5.37 8.92 20.92
N GLY A 252 4.22 8.58 21.50
CA GLY A 252 3.23 9.56 21.99
C GLY A 252 2.48 10.27 20.87
N LEU A 253 2.23 9.59 19.74
CA LEU A 253 1.57 10.16 18.56
C LEU A 253 0.09 9.75 18.44
N VAL A 254 -0.49 9.10 19.47
CA VAL A 254 -1.89 8.64 19.49
C VAL A 254 -2.60 9.25 20.69
N GLU A 255 -3.69 10.01 20.45
CA GLU A 255 -4.48 10.60 21.54
C GLU A 255 -5.11 9.51 22.42
N GLY A 256 -5.06 9.71 23.73
CA GLY A 256 -5.63 8.77 24.69
C GLY A 256 -4.71 7.64 25.13
N GLU A 257 -3.59 7.43 24.45
CA GLU A 257 -2.52 6.51 24.82
C GLU A 257 -1.34 7.25 25.49
N ASN A 258 -0.47 6.55 26.17
CA ASN A 258 0.73 7.13 26.76
C ASN A 258 1.98 6.66 26.00
N ASP A 259 2.96 7.56 25.86
CA ASP A 259 4.28 7.22 25.32
C ASP A 259 5.05 6.25 26.27
N CYS A 260 6.22 5.80 25.82
CA CYS A 260 7.09 4.92 26.64
C CYS A 260 7.58 5.55 27.96
N LEU A 261 7.45 6.86 28.13
CA LEU A 261 7.80 7.59 29.36
C LEU A 261 6.59 7.87 30.26
N GLY A 262 5.38 7.52 29.81
CA GLY A 262 4.12 7.76 30.51
C GLY A 262 3.52 9.15 30.30
N ASN A 263 3.97 9.89 29.26
CA ASN A 263 3.34 11.15 28.88
C ASN A 263 2.12 10.89 28.00
N PRO A 264 1.07 11.72 28.06
CA PRO A 264 -0.08 11.59 27.18
C PRO A 264 0.32 11.85 25.72
N GLY A 265 -0.23 11.04 24.81
CA GLY A 265 -0.02 11.18 23.39
C GLY A 265 -0.81 12.34 22.77
N GLU A 266 -0.37 12.72 21.58
CA GLU A 266 -0.96 13.78 20.74
C GLU A 266 -1.85 13.17 19.66
N ASP A 267 -2.82 13.94 19.16
CA ASP A 267 -3.72 13.54 18.05
C ASP A 267 -3.04 13.69 16.70
N ILE A 268 -2.10 12.77 16.40
CA ILE A 268 -1.35 12.74 15.14
C ILE A 268 -1.73 11.52 14.30
N PHE A 269 -1.87 10.35 14.93
CA PHE A 269 -2.37 9.15 14.27
C PHE A 269 -3.79 8.83 14.76
N ASP A 270 -4.80 9.11 13.93
CA ASP A 270 -6.16 8.62 14.13
C ASP A 270 -6.27 7.19 13.62
N ILE A 271 -6.14 6.24 14.53
CA ILE A 271 -6.18 4.80 14.24
C ILE A 271 -7.59 4.26 13.96
N GLU A 272 -8.62 5.04 14.25
CA GLU A 272 -10.04 4.67 14.10
C GLU A 272 -10.60 5.05 12.72
N THR A 273 -10.06 6.11 12.11
CA THR A 273 -10.53 6.65 10.83
C THR A 273 -9.73 6.07 9.67
N SER A 274 -10.41 5.80 8.55
CA SER A 274 -9.75 5.35 7.34
C SER A 274 -10.24 6.08 6.10
N TYR A 275 -9.30 6.32 5.15
CA TYR A 275 -9.59 6.95 3.87
C TYR A 275 -9.00 6.16 2.70
N GLY A 276 -9.71 6.26 1.54
CA GLY A 276 -9.18 5.74 0.28
C GLY A 276 -8.20 6.72 -0.34
N VAL A 277 -6.98 6.26 -0.57
CA VAL A 277 -5.90 7.00 -1.22
C VAL A 277 -5.29 6.14 -2.33
N ILE A 278 -4.96 6.75 -3.46
CA ILE A 278 -4.19 6.12 -4.53
C ILE A 278 -2.83 6.80 -4.55
N ASP A 279 -1.81 6.06 -4.21
CA ASP A 279 -0.43 6.49 -4.15
C ASP A 279 0.49 5.31 -4.52
N ASP A 280 1.80 5.49 -4.49
CA ASP A 280 2.84 4.52 -4.91
C ASP A 280 2.71 3.14 -4.26
N HIS A 281 2.15 3.04 -3.04
CA HIS A 281 1.89 1.76 -2.36
C HIS A 281 0.94 0.85 -3.14
N VAL A 282 0.02 1.42 -3.91
CA VAL A 282 -0.99 0.64 -4.67
C VAL A 282 -0.33 -0.25 -5.71
N ALA A 283 0.73 0.24 -6.35
CA ALA A 283 1.44 -0.54 -7.36
C ALA A 283 2.09 -1.82 -6.79
N ALA A 284 2.61 -1.76 -5.57
CA ALA A 284 3.16 -2.91 -4.85
C ALA A 284 2.03 -3.81 -4.31
N PHE A 285 1.01 -3.21 -3.69
CA PHE A 285 -0.14 -3.92 -3.13
C PHE A 285 -0.88 -4.78 -4.18
N GLU A 286 -1.11 -4.24 -5.38
CA GLU A 286 -1.74 -4.97 -6.49
C GLU A 286 -0.91 -6.17 -6.98
N ARG A 287 0.38 -6.22 -6.67
CA ARG A 287 1.28 -7.33 -6.93
C ARG A 287 1.42 -8.31 -5.76
N GLY A 288 0.61 -8.13 -4.69
CA GLY A 288 0.63 -9.00 -3.51
C GLY A 288 1.77 -8.70 -2.52
N VAL A 289 2.45 -7.56 -2.67
CA VAL A 289 3.46 -7.10 -1.71
C VAL A 289 2.75 -6.46 -0.52
N PRO A 290 3.14 -6.78 0.73
CA PRO A 290 2.64 -6.06 1.90
C PRO A 290 2.99 -4.56 1.79
N ALA A 291 1.99 -3.71 1.58
CA ALA A 291 2.19 -2.30 1.31
C ALA A 291 1.19 -1.40 2.05
N ILE A 292 1.69 -0.27 2.55
CA ILE A 292 0.90 0.79 3.19
C ILE A 292 1.43 2.17 2.77
N ASP A 293 0.63 3.18 3.07
CA ASP A 293 0.96 4.58 2.85
C ASP A 293 0.71 5.39 4.14
N ILE A 294 1.74 6.10 4.60
CA ILE A 294 1.68 7.04 5.71
C ILE A 294 1.66 8.44 5.11
N ILE A 295 0.47 8.94 4.87
CA ILE A 295 0.24 10.23 4.20
C ILE A 295 -0.66 11.13 5.04
N ASP A 296 -0.29 12.42 5.14
CA ASP A 296 -1.17 13.45 5.64
C ASP A 296 -1.90 14.14 4.50
N ILE A 297 -3.20 13.85 4.40
CA ILE A 297 -4.07 14.42 3.37
C ILE A 297 -4.71 15.76 3.77
N HIS A 298 -4.29 16.34 4.91
CA HIS A 298 -4.78 17.60 5.47
C HIS A 298 -3.65 18.63 5.45
N SER A 299 -3.56 19.43 4.38
CA SER A 299 -2.41 20.32 4.17
C SER A 299 -2.63 21.71 4.77
N GLY A 300 -2.33 21.86 6.07
CA GLY A 300 -2.43 23.10 6.84
C GLY A 300 -3.46 23.06 7.96
N GLU A 301 -3.27 23.92 8.95
CA GLU A 301 -4.08 23.98 10.17
C GLU A 301 -5.59 24.02 9.88
N GLY A 302 -6.31 23.00 10.36
CA GLY A 302 -7.75 22.86 10.19
C GLY A 302 -8.20 22.66 8.76
N ALA A 303 -7.31 22.25 7.84
CA ALA A 303 -7.67 21.96 6.46
C ALA A 303 -8.59 20.73 6.38
N GLU A 304 -9.51 20.75 5.42
CA GLU A 304 -10.23 19.53 5.04
C GLU A 304 -9.29 18.63 4.22
N LYS A 305 -9.59 17.34 4.17
CA LYS A 305 -8.83 16.38 3.36
C LYS A 305 -8.72 16.85 1.90
N TRP A 306 -7.52 16.74 1.35
CA TRP A 306 -7.16 17.23 0.04
C TRP A 306 -7.40 18.76 -0.11
N GLY A 307 -7.27 19.49 0.99
CA GLY A 307 -7.47 20.95 1.07
C GLY A 307 -6.18 21.70 1.41
N GLY A 308 -6.36 22.91 1.90
CA GLY A 308 -5.26 23.78 2.31
C GLY A 308 -4.35 24.15 1.15
N TYR A 309 -3.05 23.95 1.29
CA TYR A 309 -2.04 24.32 0.27
C TYR A 309 -1.70 23.20 -0.71
N TRP A 310 -2.29 22.01 -0.59
CA TRP A 310 -2.06 20.90 -1.52
C TRP A 310 -2.35 21.26 -2.96
N HIS A 311 -1.44 20.95 -3.88
CA HIS A 311 -1.49 21.30 -5.32
C HIS A 311 -1.69 22.79 -5.61
N THR A 312 -1.09 23.63 -4.77
CA THR A 312 -1.06 25.08 -4.96
C THR A 312 0.37 25.62 -4.87
N HIS A 313 0.62 26.85 -5.32
CA HIS A 313 1.91 27.53 -5.12
C HIS A 313 2.18 27.90 -3.65
N ASN A 314 1.25 27.58 -2.74
CA ASN A 314 1.45 27.74 -1.29
C ASN A 314 2.10 26.52 -0.64
N ASP A 315 2.36 25.44 -1.39
CA ASP A 315 3.19 24.34 -0.91
C ASP A 315 4.68 24.71 -0.93
N THR A 316 5.06 25.44 0.09
CA THR A 316 6.36 26.12 0.23
C THR A 316 7.06 25.75 1.52
N ILE A 317 8.36 26.02 1.60
CA ILE A 317 9.23 25.61 2.72
C ILE A 317 8.77 26.09 4.11
N ASP A 318 8.01 27.20 4.18
CA ASP A 318 7.45 27.72 5.43
C ASP A 318 6.27 26.89 5.98
N LYS A 319 5.79 25.91 5.22
CA LYS A 319 4.77 24.95 5.66
C LYS A 319 5.39 23.73 6.32
N VAL A 320 6.65 23.43 6.01
CA VAL A 320 7.32 22.22 6.47
C VAL A 320 7.96 22.45 7.85
N SER A 321 7.63 21.57 8.78
CA SER A 321 8.13 21.56 10.17
C SER A 321 9.24 20.53 10.34
N ALA A 322 10.38 20.96 10.87
CA ALA A 322 11.45 20.03 11.27
C ALA A 322 10.99 19.03 12.36
N GLU A 323 10.04 19.43 13.23
CA GLU A 323 9.48 18.57 14.25
C GLU A 323 8.67 17.44 13.61
N SER A 324 7.82 17.76 12.65
CA SER A 324 7.00 16.78 11.90
C SER A 324 7.87 15.76 11.17
N LEU A 325 8.90 16.22 10.44
CA LEU A 325 9.88 15.34 9.81
C LEU A 325 10.59 14.45 10.85
N GLY A 326 10.87 15.00 12.04
CA GLY A 326 11.47 14.28 13.16
C GLY A 326 10.59 13.14 13.68
N ARG A 327 9.30 13.39 13.83
CA ARG A 327 8.31 12.41 14.32
C ARG A 327 8.23 11.19 13.39
N ILE A 328 8.13 11.44 12.09
CA ILE A 328 8.08 10.35 11.11
C ILE A 328 9.44 9.66 10.94
N GLY A 329 10.55 10.42 10.93
CA GLY A 329 11.88 9.81 10.92
C GLY A 329 12.14 8.90 12.12
N GLN A 330 11.70 9.30 13.33
CA GLN A 330 11.77 8.46 14.54
C GLN A 330 10.85 7.24 14.47
N LEU A 331 9.67 7.37 13.86
CA LEU A 331 8.76 6.23 13.64
C LEU A 331 9.45 5.17 12.75
N LEU A 332 10.06 5.59 11.65
CA LEU A 332 10.79 4.69 10.75
C LEU A 332 12.02 4.09 11.44
N GLU A 333 12.78 4.90 12.21
CA GLU A 333 13.93 4.43 12.97
C GLU A 333 13.53 3.40 14.03
N LEU A 334 12.45 3.66 14.78
CA LEU A 334 11.93 2.76 15.80
C LEU A 334 11.47 1.43 15.22
N GLY A 335 10.73 1.45 14.11
CA GLY A 335 10.26 0.24 13.44
C GLY A 335 11.40 -0.64 12.91
N LEU A 336 12.52 -0.04 12.44
CA LEU A 336 13.71 -0.80 12.07
C LEU A 336 14.42 -1.39 13.30
N LEU A 337 14.59 -0.59 14.36
CA LEU A 337 15.27 -1.04 15.60
C LEU A 337 14.52 -2.15 16.30
N SER A 338 13.19 -2.11 16.30
CA SER A 338 12.32 -3.11 16.91
C SER A 338 12.01 -4.29 16.00
N GLU A 339 12.47 -4.30 14.74
CA GLU A 339 12.17 -5.34 13.74
C GLU A 339 10.66 -5.51 13.46
N SER A 340 9.84 -4.47 13.70
CA SER A 340 8.37 -4.51 13.58
C SER A 340 7.85 -4.88 12.19
N TRP A 341 8.69 -4.80 11.16
CA TRP A 341 8.31 -5.04 9.76
C TRP A 341 8.91 -6.32 9.17
N ILE A 342 9.37 -7.22 10.04
CA ILE A 342 9.89 -8.55 9.65
C ILE A 342 8.76 -9.56 9.76
N LEU A 343 8.54 -10.30 8.69
CA LEU A 343 7.53 -11.37 8.67
C LEU A 343 7.96 -12.51 9.58
N ASP A 344 7.01 -13.03 10.37
CA ASP A 344 7.21 -14.23 11.19
C ASP A 344 7.24 -15.47 10.29
N SER A 345 8.44 -16.02 10.10
CA SER A 345 8.66 -17.22 9.30
C SER A 345 8.21 -18.52 9.99
N THR A 346 7.82 -18.48 11.27
CA THR A 346 7.42 -19.69 12.01
C THR A 346 6.05 -20.20 11.56
N HIS A 347 5.13 -19.30 11.19
CA HIS A 347 3.82 -19.67 10.64
C HIS A 347 3.90 -20.34 9.26
N SER A 348 4.88 -20.00 8.43
CA SER A 348 5.08 -20.62 7.11
C SER A 348 5.58 -22.08 7.20
N ILE A 349 6.31 -22.43 8.26
CA ILE A 349 6.85 -23.78 8.46
C ILE A 349 5.76 -24.75 8.92
N ASP A 350 4.83 -24.32 9.77
CA ASP A 350 3.73 -25.16 10.22
C ASP A 350 2.76 -25.52 9.07
N ASN A 351 2.52 -24.60 8.15
CA ASN A 351 1.70 -24.86 6.97
C ASN A 351 2.40 -25.82 5.99
N GLN A 352 3.70 -25.69 5.79
CA GLN A 352 4.48 -26.60 4.95
C GLN A 352 4.55 -28.01 5.53
N ALA A 353 4.64 -28.14 6.86
CA ALA A 353 4.59 -29.43 7.56
C ALA A 353 3.20 -30.10 7.47
N LEU A 354 2.12 -29.31 7.43
CA LEU A 354 0.76 -29.79 7.22
C LEU A 354 0.52 -30.22 5.76
N GLU A 355 1.04 -29.46 4.78
CA GLU A 355 0.99 -29.84 3.36
C GLU A 355 1.80 -31.10 3.06
N ASP A 356 2.97 -31.27 3.67
CA ASP A 356 3.78 -32.48 3.53
C ASP A 356 3.11 -33.72 4.19
N GLN A 357 2.31 -33.54 5.25
CA GLN A 357 1.48 -34.60 5.82
C GLN A 357 0.27 -34.93 4.94
N GLU A 358 -0.44 -33.95 4.39
CA GLU A 358 -1.55 -34.17 3.45
C GLU A 358 -1.08 -34.82 2.13
N ASN A 359 0.07 -34.41 1.61
CA ASN A 359 0.64 -35.02 0.40
C ASN A 359 1.14 -36.46 0.60
N SER A 360 1.51 -36.83 1.83
CA SER A 360 1.88 -38.23 2.14
C SER A 360 0.67 -39.18 2.20
N ASP A 361 -0.49 -38.69 2.58
CA ASP A 361 -1.74 -39.47 2.62
C ASP A 361 -2.50 -39.48 1.25
N ASN A 362 -2.20 -38.57 0.32
CA ASN A 362 -2.87 -38.46 -0.98
C ASN A 362 -2.16 -39.21 -2.13
N SER A 363 -1.31 -40.19 -1.86
CA SER A 363 -0.78 -41.05 -2.94
C SER A 363 -1.83 -42.00 -3.56
N GLU A 364 -3.07 -41.99 -3.10
CA GLU A 364 -4.22 -42.66 -3.73
C GLU A 364 -5.39 -41.69 -3.89
N THR A 365 -5.47 -40.97 -5.00
CA THR A 365 -6.72 -40.79 -5.80
C THR A 365 -6.57 -39.75 -6.89
N ASN A 366 -6.63 -40.19 -8.12
CA ASN A 366 -6.94 -39.40 -9.33
C ASN A 366 -8.40 -38.89 -9.29
N SER A 367 -8.71 -37.82 -8.56
CA SER A 367 -10.09 -37.30 -8.48
C SER A 367 -10.28 -35.80 -8.79
N ILE A 368 -9.22 -35.00 -8.96
CA ILE A 368 -9.37 -33.56 -9.11
C ILE A 368 -9.71 -33.13 -10.53
N GLU A 369 -9.24 -33.79 -11.58
CA GLU A 369 -9.64 -33.47 -12.97
C GLU A 369 -11.13 -33.73 -13.27
N ASN A 370 -11.77 -34.63 -12.54
CA ASN A 370 -13.20 -34.89 -12.69
C ASN A 370 -14.13 -33.82 -12.05
N SER A 371 -13.67 -33.08 -11.05
CA SER A 371 -14.49 -32.08 -10.36
C SER A 371 -14.69 -30.81 -11.18
N PHE A 372 -13.65 -30.36 -11.89
CA PHE A 372 -13.71 -29.15 -12.73
C PHE A 372 -14.62 -29.38 -13.95
N THR A 373 -14.52 -30.55 -14.56
CA THR A 373 -15.36 -30.92 -15.71
C THR A 373 -16.84 -31.08 -15.32
N LEU A 374 -17.13 -31.62 -14.13
CA LEU A 374 -18.49 -31.76 -13.60
C LEU A 374 -19.08 -30.37 -13.22
N GLY A 375 -18.28 -29.42 -12.73
CA GLY A 375 -18.72 -28.05 -12.43
C GLY A 375 -19.14 -27.28 -13.67
N ILE A 376 -18.37 -27.37 -14.76
CA ILE A 376 -18.68 -26.70 -16.04
C ILE A 376 -19.94 -27.32 -16.68
N ILE A 377 -20.09 -28.66 -16.65
CA ILE A 377 -21.27 -29.34 -17.14
C ILE A 377 -22.51 -28.97 -16.35
N SER A 378 -22.42 -28.85 -15.02
CA SER A 378 -23.50 -28.41 -14.16
C SER A 378 -23.96 -26.98 -14.44
N LEU A 379 -23.02 -26.05 -14.66
CA LEU A 379 -23.33 -24.65 -15.01
C LEU A 379 -24.02 -24.55 -16.37
N SER A 380 -23.60 -25.36 -17.35
CA SER A 380 -24.18 -25.39 -18.70
C SER A 380 -25.61 -25.95 -18.68
N ILE A 381 -25.89 -26.96 -17.87
CA ILE A 381 -27.24 -27.56 -17.73
C ILE A 381 -28.18 -26.58 -17.02
N THR A 382 -27.74 -25.88 -15.97
CA THR A 382 -28.56 -24.88 -15.27
C THR A 382 -28.88 -23.68 -16.14
N PHE A 383 -27.95 -23.20 -16.97
CA PHE A 383 -28.22 -22.12 -17.92
C PHE A 383 -29.19 -22.54 -19.03
N GLY A 384 -29.06 -23.75 -19.51
CA GLY A 384 -29.99 -24.34 -20.49
C GLY A 384 -31.42 -24.48 -19.94
N LEU A 385 -31.58 -24.93 -18.70
CA LEU A 385 -32.88 -25.04 -18.04
C LEU A 385 -33.53 -23.67 -17.79
N PHE A 386 -32.77 -22.66 -17.43
CA PHE A 386 -33.26 -21.27 -17.26
C PHE A 386 -33.78 -20.73 -18.60
N LEU A 387 -33.08 -20.96 -19.67
CA LEU A 387 -33.49 -20.52 -21.00
C LEU A 387 -34.78 -21.17 -21.45
N VAL A 388 -34.94 -22.48 -21.20
CA VAL A 388 -36.17 -23.23 -21.52
C VAL A 388 -37.37 -22.75 -20.70
N ILE A 389 -37.19 -22.51 -19.40
CA ILE A 389 -38.24 -21.99 -18.53
C ILE A 389 -38.66 -20.57 -18.94
N PHE A 390 -37.68 -19.71 -19.30
CA PHE A 390 -37.97 -18.37 -19.79
C PHE A 390 -38.73 -18.36 -21.11
N ILE A 391 -38.40 -19.26 -22.03
CA ILE A 391 -39.10 -19.42 -23.33
C ILE A 391 -40.51 -19.94 -23.10
N LEU A 392 -40.74 -20.89 -22.18
CA LEU A 392 -42.04 -21.41 -21.83
C LEU A 392 -42.93 -20.36 -21.18
N ASP A 393 -42.43 -19.56 -20.22
CA ASP A 393 -43.19 -18.48 -19.57
C ASP A 393 -43.51 -17.36 -20.55
N TYR A 394 -42.64 -17.05 -21.48
CA TYR A 394 -42.86 -16.07 -22.55
C TYR A 394 -43.96 -16.54 -23.53
N ARG A 395 -44.03 -17.87 -23.82
CA ARG A 395 -45.08 -18.43 -24.67
C ARG A 395 -46.43 -18.51 -23.99
N ILE A 396 -46.49 -18.80 -22.69
CA ILE A 396 -47.74 -18.85 -21.89
C ILE A 396 -48.35 -17.46 -21.73
N LYS A 397 -47.58 -16.39 -21.68
CA LYS A 397 -48.08 -15.02 -21.62
C LYS A 397 -48.56 -14.44 -22.93
N LYS A 398 -48.38 -15.16 -24.03
CA LYS A 398 -48.82 -14.75 -25.38
C LYS A 398 -50.06 -15.50 -25.93
N ILE A 399 -50.63 -16.40 -25.11
CA ILE A 399 -51.94 -17.05 -25.33
C ILE A 399 -52.91 -16.50 -24.31
#